data_68a63df5745195f339af704ac30475e0
#
_entry.id   68a63df5745195f339af704ac30475e0
#
_cell.length_a   1.000
_cell.length_b   1.000
_cell.length_c   1.000
_cell.angle_alpha   90.00
_cell.angle_beta   90.00
_cell.angle_gamma   90.00
#
_symmetry.space_group_name_H-M   'P 1'
#
loop_
_entity.id
_entity.type
_entity.pdbx_description
1 polymer ?
#
loop_
_entity_poly.entity_id
_entity_poly.type
_entity_poly.pdbx_seq_one_letter_code
_entity_poly.pdbx_strand_id
1 'polypeptide(L)'
;MNKRILFIALLSAVLGCKPVEETSANANVPIIQQYHEGLRAYFKGDYAAADNMATRVIALNPQHDGALYLKSKIYYDQGRLDESAKFLLKAGMADPNNEYLSSEIAFMYSSMGKYNEAGLIFDKLISAKPRERSYYFGGFENYLQAKNYKAAVRVIGLQEATFGFSIETCLNRYKIHLAQNDVKEAIQQLEKGIKIFPNEPLFLANLIDLYFQKNQHHKAIPLLEQLCDTDPTNGMAKFVFGEYLMNTGQKARGEKLLAEAVLLDGPSIEQKSEILLAKQKRNGCTEENLTLFKNFVQTSTNALIGRTLLGDLFVQCNQTDSALVQYKTAVTLNPEAYPIWKQLLLITYKEEQWDSLARLSTACQALFPVQPMPYLTLAIANNKTGQLDDAEQALDAGSELIVSDDPALVAEFSFQRGVLALNKGQASKATAWFNQAITLQPENLELKADIGNEALSYAELTPFADSLIAECLTQEPSNPKFMAIKGRLFYIKNDLLLANSWIEKAIIHGYPQKLGEEWLGDCAFRSGNLERAKYYWLNAARLGNRTERLKQKINSL
;
A
#
# COMPACT_ATOMS: atom_id res chain seq x y z
N MET A 1 21.62 0.62 12.41
CA MET A 1 22.72 1.57 12.12
C MET A 1 23.68 0.92 11.14
N ASN A 2 23.83 1.52 9.96
CA ASN A 2 24.47 0.88 8.81
C ASN A 2 25.96 0.55 9.04
N LYS A 3 26.35 -0.71 8.78
CA LYS A 3 27.75 -1.21 8.82
C LYS A 3 28.76 -0.36 8.01
N ARG A 4 28.29 0.51 7.10
CA ARG A 4 29.14 1.36 6.24
C ARG A 4 29.68 2.63 6.90
N ILE A 5 29.07 3.13 7.96
CA ILE A 5 29.51 4.36 8.65
C ILE A 5 30.70 4.06 9.60
N LEU A 6 30.78 2.81 10.09
CA LEU A 6 31.92 2.37 10.93
C LEU A 6 33.24 2.26 10.13
N PHE A 7 33.16 2.16 8.80
CA PHE A 7 34.33 1.95 7.93
C PHE A 7 35.22 3.20 7.79
N ILE A 8 34.66 4.40 7.91
CA ILE A 8 35.40 5.67 7.74
C ILE A 8 36.17 6.04 9.04
N ALA A 9 35.62 5.67 10.20
CA ALA A 9 36.28 5.96 11.48
C ALA A 9 37.54 5.10 11.74
N LEU A 10 37.63 3.91 11.12
CA LEU A 10 38.81 3.04 11.27
C LEU A 10 40.05 3.51 10.47
N LEU A 11 39.84 4.26 9.37
CA LEU A 11 40.96 4.79 8.59
C LEU A 11 41.68 5.94 9.32
N SER A 12 40.96 6.70 10.17
CA SER A 12 41.57 7.79 10.96
C SER A 12 42.37 7.32 12.17
N ALA A 13 42.09 6.11 12.71
CA ALA A 13 42.81 5.57 13.84
C ALA A 13 44.22 5.05 13.44
N VAL A 14 44.43 4.77 12.14
CA VAL A 14 45.77 4.31 11.64
C VAL A 14 46.74 5.48 11.46
N LEU A 15 46.25 6.72 11.36
CA LEU A 15 47.07 7.92 11.10
C LEU A 15 47.47 8.70 12.38
N GLY A 16 47.03 8.25 13.55
CA GLY A 16 47.28 8.94 14.83
C GLY A 16 48.53 8.49 15.60
N CYS A 17 49.43 7.70 15.01
CA CYS A 17 50.71 7.34 15.67
C CYS A 17 51.61 8.57 15.78
N LYS A 18 51.83 9.04 17.00
CA LYS A 18 52.91 10.01 17.31
C LYS A 18 54.26 9.37 16.95
N PRO A 19 55.23 10.17 16.44
CA PRO A 19 56.60 9.67 16.24
C PRO A 19 57.20 9.29 17.57
N VAL A 20 57.64 8.02 17.67
CA VAL A 20 58.36 7.47 18.83
C VAL A 20 59.81 7.94 18.72
N GLU A 21 60.41 8.37 19.81
CA GLU A 21 61.81 8.75 19.88
C GLU A 21 62.74 7.62 19.43
N GLU A 22 63.77 7.96 18.68
CA GLU A 22 64.61 7.04 17.87
C GLU A 22 65.45 5.99 18.63
N THR A 23 65.41 5.89 19.96
CA THR A 23 66.26 4.99 20.73
C THR A 23 65.69 3.59 20.99
N SER A 24 64.47 3.27 20.61
CA SER A 24 63.86 1.93 20.75
C SER A 24 63.41 1.31 19.42
N ALA A 25 63.75 1.89 18.28
CA ALA A 25 63.17 1.59 16.97
C ALA A 25 63.40 0.15 16.48
N ASN A 26 64.50 -0.46 16.77
CA ASN A 26 64.84 -1.79 16.22
C ASN A 26 64.19 -2.99 16.93
N ALA A 27 63.76 -2.84 18.18
CA ALA A 27 63.10 -3.93 18.93
C ALA A 27 61.58 -4.01 18.67
N ASN A 28 60.96 -2.92 18.22
CA ASN A 28 59.51 -2.83 18.03
C ASN A 28 59.04 -3.17 16.59
N VAL A 29 59.94 -3.23 15.60
CA VAL A 29 59.60 -3.55 14.21
C VAL A 29 58.84 -4.86 14.06
N PRO A 30 59.22 -5.97 14.70
CA PRO A 30 58.47 -7.23 14.62
C PRO A 30 57.06 -7.15 15.21
N ILE A 31 56.87 -6.37 16.27
CA ILE A 31 55.59 -6.18 16.95
C ILE A 31 54.61 -5.40 16.03
N ILE A 32 55.10 -4.29 15.48
CA ILE A 32 54.32 -3.44 14.57
C ILE A 32 53.92 -4.22 13.31
N GLN A 33 54.85 -4.98 12.73
CA GLN A 33 54.58 -5.78 11.54
C GLN A 33 53.49 -6.85 11.82
N GLN A 34 53.62 -7.62 12.91
CA GLN A 34 52.63 -8.64 13.30
C GLN A 34 51.24 -8.00 13.59
N TYR A 35 51.20 -6.82 14.19
CA TYR A 35 49.96 -6.11 14.41
C TYR A 35 49.29 -5.71 13.09
N HIS A 36 50.03 -5.18 12.11
CA HIS A 36 49.50 -4.85 10.80
C HIS A 36 49.04 -6.06 10.00
N GLU A 37 49.73 -7.21 10.12
CA GLU A 37 49.31 -8.48 9.54
C GLU A 37 47.99 -8.97 10.16
N GLY A 38 47.84 -8.84 11.49
CA GLY A 38 46.60 -9.10 12.21
C GLY A 38 45.45 -8.23 11.73
N LEU A 39 45.68 -6.93 11.55
CA LEU A 39 44.67 -6.02 10.99
C LEU A 39 44.26 -6.41 9.56
N ARG A 40 45.25 -6.77 8.69
CA ARG A 40 44.96 -7.23 7.32
C ARG A 40 44.12 -8.51 7.31
N ALA A 41 44.43 -9.46 8.19
CA ALA A 41 43.65 -10.70 8.33
C ALA A 41 42.22 -10.40 8.80
N TYR A 42 42.04 -9.52 9.77
CA TYR A 42 40.72 -9.07 10.26
C TYR A 42 39.87 -8.47 9.14
N PHE A 43 40.44 -7.54 8.35
CA PHE A 43 39.71 -6.93 7.24
C PHE A 43 39.40 -7.90 6.09
N LYS A 44 40.14 -9.00 5.96
CA LYS A 44 39.82 -10.09 5.01
C LYS A 44 38.78 -11.07 5.56
N GLY A 45 38.35 -10.92 6.79
CA GLY A 45 37.41 -11.83 7.46
C GLY A 45 38.08 -13.09 8.03
N ASP A 46 39.41 -13.18 7.97
CA ASP A 46 40.17 -14.30 8.58
C ASP A 46 40.38 -13.99 10.06
N TYR A 47 39.35 -14.21 10.85
CA TYR A 47 39.36 -13.93 12.28
C TYR A 47 40.32 -14.85 13.05
N ALA A 48 40.58 -16.07 12.54
CA ALA A 48 41.51 -17.02 13.18
C ALA A 48 42.96 -16.55 13.05
N ALA A 49 43.38 -16.14 11.86
CA ALA A 49 44.71 -15.56 11.64
C ALA A 49 44.87 -14.24 12.40
N ALA A 50 43.81 -13.35 12.38
CA ALA A 50 43.83 -12.09 13.10
C ALA A 50 43.99 -12.28 14.61
N ASP A 51 43.26 -13.23 15.23
CA ASP A 51 43.36 -13.55 16.66
C ASP A 51 44.73 -14.10 17.05
N ASN A 52 45.30 -14.97 16.22
CA ASN A 52 46.67 -15.52 16.44
C ASN A 52 47.72 -14.39 16.43
N MET A 53 47.66 -13.49 15.43
CA MET A 53 48.58 -12.35 15.34
C MET A 53 48.44 -11.41 16.53
N ALA A 54 47.18 -11.02 16.88
CA ALA A 54 46.92 -10.19 18.03
C ALA A 54 47.41 -10.84 19.34
N THR A 55 47.25 -12.16 19.50
CA THR A 55 47.73 -12.92 20.65
C THR A 55 49.26 -12.86 20.77
N ARG A 56 49.99 -13.03 19.64
CA ARG A 56 51.45 -12.90 19.62
C ARG A 56 51.92 -11.50 20.00
N VAL A 57 51.28 -10.49 19.46
CA VAL A 57 51.60 -9.09 19.80
C VAL A 57 51.38 -8.82 21.31
N ILE A 58 50.26 -9.30 21.88
CA ILE A 58 49.97 -9.17 23.32
C ILE A 58 50.99 -9.96 24.18
N ALA A 59 51.45 -11.12 23.71
CA ALA A 59 52.48 -11.88 24.41
C ALA A 59 53.84 -11.15 24.48
N LEU A 60 54.19 -10.39 23.43
CA LEU A 60 55.39 -9.56 23.37
C LEU A 60 55.24 -8.22 24.11
N ASN A 61 54.06 -7.62 24.01
CA ASN A 61 53.71 -6.38 24.70
C ASN A 61 52.28 -6.47 25.27
N PRO A 62 52.11 -6.86 26.54
CA PRO A 62 50.80 -7.03 27.18
C PRO A 62 49.96 -5.76 27.26
N GLN A 63 50.58 -4.60 27.08
CA GLN A 63 49.90 -3.28 27.10
C GLN A 63 49.78 -2.67 25.68
N HIS A 64 49.87 -3.50 24.63
CA HIS A 64 49.63 -2.99 23.28
C HIS A 64 48.14 -2.79 23.03
N ASP A 65 47.66 -1.55 23.23
CA ASP A 65 46.26 -1.13 23.17
C ASP A 65 45.58 -1.55 21.85
N GLY A 66 46.23 -1.30 20.70
CA GLY A 66 45.71 -1.69 19.39
C GLY A 66 45.46 -3.19 19.21
N ALA A 67 46.38 -4.06 19.74
CA ALA A 67 46.22 -5.51 19.65
C ALA A 67 45.12 -6.02 20.60
N LEU A 68 45.02 -5.44 21.79
CA LEU A 68 43.92 -5.69 22.73
C LEU A 68 42.59 -5.29 22.13
N TYR A 69 42.54 -4.11 21.49
CA TYR A 69 41.35 -3.63 20.78
C TYR A 69 40.98 -4.54 19.59
N LEU A 70 41.95 -4.96 18.78
CA LEU A 70 41.74 -5.90 17.69
C LEU A 70 41.10 -7.21 18.18
N LYS A 71 41.58 -7.75 19.28
CA LYS A 71 40.99 -8.95 19.90
C LYS A 71 39.56 -8.69 20.36
N SER A 72 39.29 -7.53 20.94
CA SER A 72 37.93 -7.15 21.31
C SER A 72 37.01 -7.12 20.09
N LYS A 73 37.44 -6.54 18.97
CA LYS A 73 36.63 -6.47 17.73
C LYS A 73 36.39 -7.87 17.14
N ILE A 74 37.38 -8.76 17.13
CA ILE A 74 37.19 -10.13 16.66
C ILE A 74 36.14 -10.87 17.47
N TYR A 75 36.19 -10.77 18.80
CA TYR A 75 35.18 -11.39 19.67
C TYR A 75 33.77 -10.77 19.51
N TYR A 76 33.71 -9.47 19.31
CA TYR A 76 32.44 -8.78 19.03
C TYR A 76 31.76 -9.29 17.76
N ASP A 77 32.55 -9.41 16.66
CA ASP A 77 32.01 -9.88 15.36
C ASP A 77 31.65 -11.39 15.40
N GLN A 78 32.22 -12.15 16.32
CA GLN A 78 31.84 -13.54 16.62
C GLN A 78 30.66 -13.68 17.59
N GLY A 79 30.08 -12.57 18.08
CA GLY A 79 28.99 -12.57 19.06
C GLY A 79 29.43 -12.89 20.51
N ARG A 80 30.74 -12.96 20.79
CA ARG A 80 31.32 -13.27 22.11
C ARG A 80 31.48 -11.98 22.92
N LEU A 81 30.38 -11.45 23.39
CA LEU A 81 30.30 -10.07 23.97
C LEU A 81 31.11 -9.95 25.27
N ASP A 82 31.13 -10.97 26.13
CA ASP A 82 31.86 -10.92 27.38
C ASP A 82 33.37 -10.88 27.18
N GLU A 83 33.87 -11.68 26.26
CA GLU A 83 35.31 -11.68 25.92
C GLU A 83 35.69 -10.38 25.21
N SER A 84 34.83 -9.89 24.30
CA SER A 84 35.01 -8.59 23.67
C SER A 84 35.16 -7.48 24.73
N ALA A 85 34.26 -7.42 25.68
CA ALA A 85 34.27 -6.46 26.78
C ALA A 85 35.55 -6.53 27.59
N LYS A 86 36.01 -7.73 27.93
CA LYS A 86 37.25 -7.96 28.70
C LYS A 86 38.47 -7.39 27.98
N PHE A 87 38.61 -7.61 26.68
CA PHE A 87 39.73 -7.11 25.92
C PHE A 87 39.66 -5.62 25.64
N LEU A 88 38.44 -5.07 25.42
CA LEU A 88 38.23 -3.65 25.25
C LEU A 88 38.62 -2.85 26.51
N LEU A 89 38.23 -3.36 27.70
CA LEU A 89 38.64 -2.73 28.97
C LEU A 89 40.17 -2.77 29.17
N LYS A 90 40.82 -3.89 28.80
CA LYS A 90 42.29 -3.96 28.85
C LYS A 90 42.95 -2.96 27.90
N ALA A 91 42.39 -2.77 26.69
CA ALA A 91 42.86 -1.78 25.74
C ALA A 91 42.77 -0.36 26.31
N GLY A 92 41.61 0.00 26.91
CA GLY A 92 41.44 1.29 27.57
C GLY A 92 42.30 1.50 28.81
N MET A 93 42.66 0.43 29.53
CA MET A 93 43.65 0.50 30.63
C MET A 93 45.07 0.70 30.11
N ALA A 94 45.41 0.17 28.94
CA ALA A 94 46.71 0.34 28.31
C ALA A 94 46.94 1.75 27.76
N ASP A 95 45.91 2.39 27.26
CA ASP A 95 45.92 3.79 26.85
C ASP A 95 44.69 4.55 27.43
N PRO A 96 44.75 5.02 28.68
CA PRO A 96 43.65 5.68 29.36
C PRO A 96 43.23 7.06 28.74
N ASN A 97 44.12 7.65 27.94
CA ASN A 97 43.88 8.93 27.28
C ASN A 97 43.32 8.79 25.86
N ASN A 98 43.16 7.57 25.41
CA ASN A 98 42.58 7.28 24.09
C ASN A 98 41.07 7.47 24.12
N GLU A 99 40.62 8.56 23.57
CA GLU A 99 39.21 8.94 23.53
C GLU A 99 38.39 7.95 22.71
N TYR A 100 38.98 7.41 21.64
CA TYR A 100 38.29 6.41 20.81
C TYR A 100 37.98 5.15 21.63
N LEU A 101 38.99 4.62 22.36
CA LEU A 101 38.79 3.46 23.24
C LEU A 101 37.77 3.78 24.35
N SER A 102 37.87 4.97 24.93
CA SER A 102 36.91 5.41 25.95
C SER A 102 35.47 5.45 25.40
N SER A 103 35.27 5.96 24.18
CA SER A 103 33.96 5.97 23.53
C SER A 103 33.45 4.56 23.26
N GLU A 104 34.30 3.66 22.74
CA GLU A 104 33.94 2.25 22.50
C GLU A 104 33.56 1.52 23.81
N ILE A 105 34.27 1.79 24.92
CA ILE A 105 33.94 1.25 26.24
C ILE A 105 32.57 1.80 26.72
N ALA A 106 32.29 3.09 26.50
CA ALA A 106 31.00 3.66 26.85
C ALA A 106 29.86 3.01 26.06
N PHE A 107 30.03 2.81 24.74
CA PHE A 107 29.06 2.08 23.91
C PHE A 107 28.87 0.63 24.36
N MET A 108 29.93 -0.07 24.71
CA MET A 108 29.87 -1.42 25.25
C MET A 108 29.04 -1.46 26.55
N TYR A 109 29.35 -0.57 27.51
CA TYR A 109 28.56 -0.50 28.75
C TYR A 109 27.10 -0.18 28.49
N SER A 110 26.82 0.72 27.55
CA SER A 110 25.45 1.04 27.13
C SER A 110 24.73 -0.19 26.56
N SER A 111 25.37 -0.96 25.68
CA SER A 111 24.79 -2.17 25.09
C SER A 111 24.56 -3.30 26.12
N MET A 112 25.35 -3.33 27.19
CA MET A 112 25.19 -4.26 28.32
C MET A 112 24.13 -3.76 29.37
N GLY A 113 23.48 -2.63 29.13
CA GLY A 113 22.54 -2.02 30.08
C GLY A 113 23.21 -1.35 31.29
N LYS A 114 24.54 -1.21 31.29
CA LYS A 114 25.33 -0.54 32.34
C LYS A 114 25.40 0.96 32.07
N TYR A 115 24.22 1.59 32.06
CA TYR A 115 24.08 2.97 31.60
C TYR A 115 24.77 4.00 32.52
N ASN A 116 24.82 3.78 33.86
CA ASN A 116 25.52 4.69 34.75
C ASN A 116 27.03 4.68 34.48
N GLU A 117 27.62 3.50 34.28
CA GLU A 117 29.02 3.33 33.97
C GLU A 117 29.39 3.99 32.62
N ALA A 118 28.53 3.81 31.61
CA ALA A 118 28.67 4.49 30.33
C ALA A 118 28.63 6.02 30.50
N GLY A 119 27.68 6.54 31.28
CA GLY A 119 27.53 7.96 31.58
C GLY A 119 28.79 8.55 32.26
N LEU A 120 29.40 7.82 33.21
CA LEU A 120 30.64 8.28 33.89
C LEU A 120 31.82 8.36 32.91
N ILE A 121 31.88 7.52 31.88
CA ILE A 121 32.91 7.63 30.85
C ILE A 121 32.67 8.89 29.99
N PHE A 122 31.43 9.15 29.60
CA PHE A 122 31.09 10.35 28.87
C PHE A 122 31.41 11.62 29.68
N ASP A 123 31.24 11.62 31.01
CA ASP A 123 31.67 12.72 31.86
C ASP A 123 33.18 13.05 31.74
N LYS A 124 34.02 11.99 31.70
CA LYS A 124 35.46 12.14 31.47
C LYS A 124 35.77 12.68 30.07
N LEU A 125 35.06 12.14 29.04
CA LEU A 125 35.20 12.61 27.66
C LEU A 125 34.78 14.09 27.50
N ILE A 126 33.68 14.51 28.11
CA ILE A 126 33.24 15.91 28.15
C ILE A 126 34.31 16.80 28.82
N SER A 127 34.87 16.33 29.92
CA SER A 127 35.92 17.10 30.61
C SER A 127 37.20 17.24 29.78
N ALA A 128 37.57 16.19 29.03
CA ALA A 128 38.73 16.19 28.16
C ALA A 128 38.53 17.04 26.88
N LYS A 129 37.33 16.98 26.29
CA LYS A 129 36.94 17.73 25.07
C LYS A 129 35.57 18.39 25.21
N PRO A 130 35.48 19.52 25.91
CA PRO A 130 34.20 20.19 26.15
C PRO A 130 33.47 20.67 24.89
N ARG A 131 34.15 20.78 23.75
CA ARG A 131 33.54 21.24 22.49
C ARG A 131 33.01 20.09 21.59
N GLU A 132 33.12 18.84 22.03
CA GLU A 132 32.58 17.69 21.29
C GLU A 132 31.13 17.43 21.73
N ARG A 133 30.18 17.81 20.89
CA ARG A 133 28.73 17.72 21.19
C ARG A 133 28.26 16.27 21.38
N SER A 134 28.82 15.32 20.66
CA SER A 134 28.44 13.93 20.72
C SER A 134 28.58 13.33 22.12
N TYR A 135 29.52 13.79 22.91
CA TYR A 135 29.74 13.31 24.27
C TYR A 135 28.64 13.74 25.24
N TYR A 136 28.08 14.96 25.05
CA TYR A 136 26.92 15.40 25.84
C TYR A 136 25.68 14.59 25.53
N PHE A 137 25.44 14.31 24.25
CA PHE A 137 24.35 13.43 23.82
C PHE A 137 24.51 12.02 24.43
N GLY A 138 25.70 11.42 24.32
CA GLY A 138 25.98 10.09 24.89
C GLY A 138 25.81 10.07 26.42
N GLY A 139 26.34 11.07 27.12
CA GLY A 139 26.19 11.20 28.56
C GLY A 139 24.75 11.35 29.00
N PHE A 140 24.00 12.26 28.35
CA PHE A 140 22.59 12.51 28.62
C PHE A 140 21.73 11.25 28.42
N GLU A 141 21.79 10.62 27.24
CA GLU A 141 20.96 9.45 26.91
C GLU A 141 21.25 8.29 27.87
N ASN A 142 22.53 8.03 28.20
CA ASN A 142 22.86 6.97 29.14
C ASN A 142 22.36 7.26 30.56
N TYR A 143 22.51 8.48 31.08
CA TYR A 143 21.95 8.82 32.39
C TYR A 143 20.42 8.81 32.41
N LEU A 144 19.77 9.17 31.32
CA LEU A 144 18.32 9.07 31.18
C LEU A 144 17.85 7.62 31.27
N GLN A 145 18.49 6.71 30.53
CA GLN A 145 18.22 5.26 30.57
C GLN A 145 18.50 4.66 31.96
N ALA A 146 19.56 5.12 32.63
CA ALA A 146 19.86 4.73 33.99
C ALA A 146 18.87 5.29 35.04
N LYS A 147 17.92 6.14 34.62
CA LYS A 147 17.04 6.91 35.52
C LYS A 147 17.81 7.81 36.51
N ASN A 148 19.06 8.13 36.17
CA ASN A 148 19.89 9.05 36.94
C ASN A 148 19.66 10.50 36.50
N TYR A 149 18.45 10.98 36.79
CA TYR A 149 17.98 12.28 36.31
C TYR A 149 18.85 13.47 36.82
N LYS A 150 19.44 13.31 38.01
CA LYS A 150 20.35 14.35 38.56
C LYS A 150 21.60 14.49 37.70
N ALA A 151 22.20 13.38 37.28
CA ALA A 151 23.35 13.43 36.39
C ALA A 151 22.98 13.88 34.98
N ALA A 152 21.82 13.46 34.45
CA ALA A 152 21.31 13.93 33.18
C ALA A 152 21.13 15.47 33.15
N VAL A 153 20.51 16.07 34.18
CA VAL A 153 20.35 17.51 34.31
C VAL A 153 21.72 18.23 34.37
N ARG A 154 22.69 17.64 35.07
CA ARG A 154 24.06 18.20 35.13
C ARG A 154 24.71 18.22 33.75
N VAL A 155 24.58 17.16 32.96
CA VAL A 155 25.14 17.11 31.59
C VAL A 155 24.49 18.17 30.71
N ILE A 156 23.16 18.36 30.78
CA ILE A 156 22.48 19.45 30.07
C ILE A 156 23.03 20.81 30.49
N GLY A 157 23.24 21.06 31.82
CA GLY A 157 23.81 22.31 32.34
C GLY A 157 25.22 22.59 31.80
N LEU A 158 26.07 21.56 31.71
CA LEU A 158 27.40 21.64 31.10
C LEU A 158 27.33 21.96 29.60
N GLN A 159 26.38 21.35 28.88
CA GLN A 159 26.14 21.64 27.47
C GLN A 159 25.71 23.09 27.25
N GLU A 160 24.77 23.58 28.07
CA GLU A 160 24.29 24.97 28.01
C GLU A 160 25.38 25.97 28.36
N ALA A 161 26.23 25.65 29.33
CA ALA A 161 27.38 26.53 29.70
C ALA A 161 28.39 26.62 28.56
N THR A 162 28.54 25.58 27.75
CA THR A 162 29.52 25.50 26.66
C THR A 162 29.01 26.07 25.35
N PHE A 163 27.74 25.77 25.00
CA PHE A 163 27.15 26.05 23.68
C PHE A 163 25.98 27.04 23.73
N GLY A 164 25.53 27.41 24.90
CA GLY A 164 24.31 28.18 25.10
C GLY A 164 23.05 27.32 25.13
N PHE A 165 21.94 27.96 25.48
CA PHE A 165 20.61 27.33 25.44
C PHE A 165 20.18 27.02 24.02
N SER A 166 19.66 25.82 23.78
CA SER A 166 19.30 25.35 22.45
C SER A 166 17.97 24.54 22.47
N ILE A 167 17.43 24.31 21.28
CA ILE A 167 16.26 23.42 21.08
C ILE A 167 16.53 22.06 21.71
N GLU A 168 17.70 21.47 21.45
CA GLU A 168 18.11 20.18 21.97
C GLU A 168 18.08 20.12 23.49
N THR A 169 18.69 21.12 24.18
CA THR A 169 18.73 21.13 25.65
C THR A 169 17.35 21.31 26.26
N CYS A 170 16.48 22.07 25.62
CA CYS A 170 15.09 22.20 26.04
C CYS A 170 14.32 20.88 25.90
N LEU A 171 14.43 20.19 24.77
CA LEU A 171 13.83 18.87 24.56
C LEU A 171 14.39 17.83 25.52
N ASN A 172 15.67 17.88 25.84
CA ASN A 172 16.29 16.97 26.81
C ASN A 172 15.72 17.18 28.23
N ARG A 173 15.47 18.44 28.64
CA ARG A 173 14.76 18.73 29.91
C ARG A 173 13.33 18.18 29.90
N TYR A 174 12.61 18.40 28.81
CA TYR A 174 11.27 17.81 28.61
C TYR A 174 11.29 16.29 28.75
N LYS A 175 12.24 15.58 28.09
CA LYS A 175 12.38 14.13 28.19
C LYS A 175 12.60 13.64 29.63
N ILE A 176 13.39 14.37 30.44
CA ILE A 176 13.59 14.04 31.85
C ILE A 176 12.27 14.08 32.62
N HIS A 177 11.49 15.16 32.50
CA HIS A 177 10.21 15.27 33.20
C HIS A 177 9.21 14.22 32.74
N LEU A 178 9.19 13.90 31.44
CA LEU A 178 8.37 12.83 30.90
C LEU A 178 8.76 11.46 31.47
N ALA A 179 10.06 11.17 31.57
CA ALA A 179 10.58 9.92 32.17
C ALA A 179 10.29 9.81 33.68
N GLN A 180 10.15 10.95 34.37
CA GLN A 180 9.70 11.02 35.76
C GLN A 180 8.17 10.94 35.91
N ASN A 181 7.43 10.83 34.80
CA ASN A 181 5.98 10.90 34.74
C ASN A 181 5.40 12.24 35.25
N ASP A 182 6.23 13.28 35.26
CA ASP A 182 5.84 14.66 35.62
C ASP A 182 5.39 15.44 34.37
N VAL A 183 4.20 15.08 33.90
CA VAL A 183 3.63 15.67 32.67
C VAL A 183 3.41 17.19 32.82
N LYS A 184 3.16 17.68 34.04
CA LYS A 184 2.96 19.11 34.28
C LYS A 184 4.23 19.89 33.98
N GLU A 185 5.35 19.50 34.55
CA GLU A 185 6.65 20.14 34.29
C GLU A 185 7.12 19.90 32.86
N ALA A 186 6.83 18.74 32.25
CA ALA A 186 7.10 18.48 30.83
C ALA A 186 6.39 19.50 29.94
N ILE A 187 5.11 19.80 30.18
CA ILE A 187 4.36 20.83 29.46
C ILE A 187 5.01 22.20 29.66
N GLN A 188 5.35 22.57 30.89
CA GLN A 188 5.99 23.89 31.17
C GLN A 188 7.33 24.07 30.45
N GLN A 189 8.13 22.99 30.33
CA GLN A 189 9.39 23.04 29.57
C GLN A 189 9.15 23.29 28.08
N LEU A 190 8.15 22.63 27.49
CA LEU A 190 7.79 22.86 26.07
C LEU A 190 7.21 24.26 25.86
N GLU A 191 6.31 24.75 26.75
CA GLU A 191 5.77 26.12 26.68
C GLU A 191 6.89 27.17 26.80
N LYS A 192 7.89 26.91 27.66
CA LYS A 192 9.08 27.77 27.77
C LYS A 192 9.91 27.73 26.49
N GLY A 193 10.06 26.54 25.88
CA GLY A 193 10.74 26.35 24.59
C GLY A 193 10.06 27.14 23.49
N ILE A 194 8.74 27.09 23.38
CA ILE A 194 7.95 27.81 22.37
C ILE A 194 8.10 29.35 22.55
N LYS A 195 8.19 29.84 23.78
CA LYS A 195 8.42 31.28 24.00
C LYS A 195 9.75 31.77 23.43
N ILE A 196 10.77 30.92 23.40
CA ILE A 196 12.11 31.26 22.91
C ILE A 196 12.23 30.90 21.41
N PHE A 197 11.63 29.81 20.99
CA PHE A 197 11.64 29.29 19.61
C PHE A 197 10.18 29.07 19.13
N PRO A 198 9.44 30.15 18.81
CA PRO A 198 7.99 30.08 18.62
C PRO A 198 7.53 29.24 17.44
N ASN A 199 8.38 29.02 16.44
CA ASN A 199 8.07 28.28 15.22
C ASN A 199 8.81 26.93 15.14
N GLU A 200 9.26 26.40 16.28
CA GLU A 200 9.94 25.09 16.30
C GLU A 200 8.89 23.95 16.25
N PRO A 201 8.80 23.20 15.15
CA PRO A 201 7.76 22.18 14.97
C PRO A 201 7.82 21.08 16.03
N LEU A 202 9.01 20.71 16.52
CA LEU A 202 9.18 19.66 17.51
C LEU A 202 8.55 20.01 18.86
N PHE A 203 8.61 21.29 19.28
CA PHE A 203 7.94 21.73 20.51
C PHE A 203 6.42 21.72 20.34
N LEU A 204 5.94 22.22 19.20
CA LEU A 204 4.51 22.24 18.89
C LEU A 204 3.95 20.81 18.89
N ALA A 205 4.58 19.88 18.15
CA ALA A 205 4.13 18.50 18.05
C ALA A 205 4.07 17.81 19.42
N ASN A 206 5.16 17.88 20.21
CA ASN A 206 5.18 17.25 21.54
C ASN A 206 4.16 17.87 22.51
N LEU A 207 3.93 19.17 22.44
CA LEU A 207 2.95 19.83 23.30
C LEU A 207 1.51 19.49 22.90
N ILE A 208 1.23 19.41 21.61
CA ILE A 208 -0.06 18.94 21.06
C ILE A 208 -0.36 17.54 21.59
N ASP A 209 0.59 16.60 21.49
CA ASP A 209 0.42 15.22 21.96
C ASP A 209 0.09 15.17 23.46
N LEU A 210 0.80 15.95 24.28
CA LEU A 210 0.53 16.01 25.72
C LEU A 210 -0.86 16.59 26.02
N TYR A 211 -1.28 17.62 25.29
CA TYR A 211 -2.62 18.18 25.47
C TYR A 211 -3.73 17.22 25.04
N PHE A 212 -3.54 16.45 23.94
CA PHE A 212 -4.46 15.39 23.56
C PHE A 212 -4.54 14.29 24.61
N GLN A 213 -3.41 13.81 25.14
CA GLN A 213 -3.36 12.81 26.23
C GLN A 213 -4.10 13.28 27.49
N LYS A 214 -4.11 14.59 27.75
CA LYS A 214 -4.83 15.20 28.89
C LYS A 214 -6.26 15.62 28.56
N ASN A 215 -6.80 15.28 27.39
CA ASN A 215 -8.12 15.72 26.89
C ASN A 215 -8.29 17.27 26.85
N GLN A 216 -7.18 18.02 26.73
CA GLN A 216 -7.19 19.47 26.66
C GLN A 216 -7.20 19.96 25.19
N HIS A 217 -8.19 19.46 24.42
CA HIS A 217 -8.31 19.75 22.98
C HIS A 217 -8.32 21.25 22.66
N HIS A 218 -8.97 22.07 23.49
CA HIS A 218 -9.03 23.52 23.33
C HIS A 218 -7.65 24.21 23.32
N LYS A 219 -6.63 23.60 23.93
CA LYS A 219 -5.24 24.09 23.89
C LYS A 219 -4.45 23.48 22.74
N ALA A 220 -4.72 22.22 22.39
CA ALA A 220 -4.05 21.51 21.30
C ALA A 220 -4.35 22.11 19.93
N ILE A 221 -5.62 22.48 19.68
CA ILE A 221 -6.08 22.89 18.34
C ILE A 221 -5.38 24.15 17.80
N PRO A 222 -5.22 25.26 18.58
CA PRO A 222 -4.49 26.43 18.10
C PRO A 222 -3.03 26.12 17.75
N LEU A 223 -2.39 25.23 18.53
CA LEU A 223 -1.02 24.82 18.27
C LEU A 223 -0.92 23.91 17.04
N LEU A 224 -1.95 23.08 16.80
CA LEU A 224 -2.03 22.23 15.64
C LEU A 224 -2.18 23.06 14.36
N GLU A 225 -2.99 24.11 14.40
CA GLU A 225 -3.10 25.08 13.31
C GLU A 225 -1.75 25.75 13.04
N GLN A 226 -1.09 26.26 14.10
CA GLN A 226 0.25 26.84 14.01
C GLN A 226 1.27 25.82 13.43
N LEU A 227 1.21 24.55 13.83
CA LEU A 227 2.10 23.51 13.31
C LEU A 227 1.89 23.28 11.81
N CYS A 228 0.65 23.26 11.34
CA CYS A 228 0.35 23.16 9.91
C CYS A 228 0.89 24.34 9.09
N ASP A 229 0.94 25.53 9.68
CA ASP A 229 1.46 26.75 9.03
C ASP A 229 3.00 26.79 9.05
N THR A 230 3.62 26.33 10.13
CA THR A 230 5.09 26.37 10.30
C THR A 230 5.79 25.18 9.62
N ASP A 231 5.13 24.04 9.52
CA ASP A 231 5.58 22.84 8.80
C ASP A 231 4.50 22.34 7.83
N PRO A 232 4.38 22.98 6.65
CA PRO A 232 3.38 22.57 5.65
C PRO A 232 3.56 21.15 5.10
N THR A 233 4.71 20.51 5.38
CA THR A 233 5.00 19.12 4.95
C THR A 233 4.61 18.08 5.98
N ASN A 234 4.14 18.49 7.15
CA ASN A 234 3.70 17.60 8.22
C ASN A 234 2.33 16.99 7.92
N GLY A 235 2.35 15.83 7.24
CA GLY A 235 1.12 15.15 6.86
C GLY A 235 0.29 14.69 8.05
N MET A 236 0.91 14.29 9.18
CA MET A 236 0.18 13.89 10.39
C MET A 236 -0.55 15.07 11.04
N ALA A 237 0.09 16.24 11.13
CA ALA A 237 -0.56 17.45 11.65
C ALA A 237 -1.79 17.82 10.81
N LYS A 238 -1.63 17.82 9.47
CA LYS A 238 -2.75 18.08 8.55
C LYS A 238 -3.85 17.04 8.67
N PHE A 239 -3.51 15.77 8.84
CA PHE A 239 -4.48 14.70 9.05
C PHE A 239 -5.31 14.94 10.31
N VAL A 240 -4.66 15.10 11.47
CA VAL A 240 -5.34 15.28 12.77
C VAL A 240 -6.17 16.57 12.77
N PHE A 241 -5.64 17.66 12.22
CA PHE A 241 -6.38 18.92 12.14
C PHE A 241 -7.54 18.85 11.15
N GLY A 242 -7.34 18.19 10.02
CA GLY A 242 -8.40 17.95 9.05
C GLY A 242 -9.57 17.16 9.63
N GLU A 243 -9.30 16.07 10.36
CA GLU A 243 -10.32 15.28 11.05
C GLU A 243 -11.08 16.09 12.11
N TYR A 244 -10.36 16.87 12.90
CA TYR A 244 -10.99 17.77 13.86
C TYR A 244 -11.95 18.75 13.20
N LEU A 245 -11.53 19.40 12.11
CA LEU A 245 -12.36 20.34 11.36
C LEU A 245 -13.57 19.68 10.71
N MET A 246 -13.43 18.45 10.21
CA MET A 246 -14.56 17.66 9.70
C MET A 246 -15.61 17.42 10.76
N ASN A 247 -15.19 17.07 11.99
CA ASN A 247 -16.05 16.76 13.11
C ASN A 247 -16.70 18.02 13.74
N THR A 248 -16.06 19.18 13.60
CA THR A 248 -16.57 20.46 14.16
C THR A 248 -17.35 21.32 13.16
N GLY A 249 -17.65 20.78 11.96
CA GLY A 249 -18.50 21.43 10.97
C GLY A 249 -17.78 22.30 9.95
N GLN A 250 -16.47 22.48 10.06
CA GLN A 250 -15.66 23.21 9.08
C GLN A 250 -15.21 22.29 7.92
N LYS A 251 -16.20 21.64 7.29
CA LYS A 251 -15.97 20.54 6.34
C LYS A 251 -15.04 20.89 5.18
N ALA A 252 -15.26 22.03 4.52
CA ALA A 252 -14.48 22.43 3.34
C ALA A 252 -12.98 22.57 3.66
N ARG A 253 -12.65 23.19 4.81
CA ARG A 253 -11.26 23.34 5.26
C ARG A 253 -10.66 22.01 5.68
N GLY A 254 -11.44 21.17 6.38
CA GLY A 254 -11.02 19.82 6.78
C GLY A 254 -10.72 18.93 5.58
N GLU A 255 -11.61 18.92 4.56
CA GLU A 255 -11.39 18.15 3.33
C GLU A 255 -10.13 18.56 2.57
N LYS A 256 -9.82 19.87 2.53
CA LYS A 256 -8.58 20.36 1.90
C LYS A 256 -7.35 19.84 2.62
N LEU A 257 -7.31 19.94 3.94
CA LEU A 257 -6.17 19.45 4.74
C LEU A 257 -5.99 17.94 4.63
N LEU A 258 -7.10 17.17 4.65
CA LEU A 258 -7.05 15.72 4.47
C LEU A 258 -6.54 15.34 3.07
N ALA A 259 -6.97 16.05 2.03
CA ALA A 259 -6.46 15.82 0.67
C ALA A 259 -4.94 16.11 0.56
N GLU A 260 -4.45 17.15 1.24
CA GLU A 260 -3.02 17.43 1.31
C GLU A 260 -2.28 16.36 2.12
N ALA A 261 -2.83 15.91 3.26
CA ALA A 261 -2.24 14.88 4.12
C ALA A 261 -2.06 13.53 3.42
N VAL A 262 -2.97 13.16 2.51
CA VAL A 262 -2.88 11.93 1.69
C VAL A 262 -1.60 11.89 0.86
N LEU A 263 -1.11 13.04 0.39
CA LEU A 263 0.06 13.15 -0.48
C LEU A 263 1.38 13.30 0.29
N LEU A 264 1.33 13.45 1.62
CA LEU A 264 2.48 13.70 2.48
C LEU A 264 2.82 12.47 3.32
N ASP A 265 4.04 12.45 3.87
CA ASP A 265 4.43 11.46 4.87
C ASP A 265 3.76 11.75 6.22
N GLY A 266 3.61 10.70 7.04
CA GLY A 266 3.03 10.79 8.38
C GLY A 266 1.81 9.90 8.55
N PRO A 267 0.67 10.13 7.89
CA PRO A 267 -0.48 9.23 7.97
C PRO A 267 -0.17 7.84 7.41
N SER A 268 -0.69 6.79 8.06
CA SER A 268 -0.53 5.42 7.58
C SER A 268 -1.25 5.21 6.25
N ILE A 269 -0.91 4.13 5.54
CA ILE A 269 -1.55 3.80 4.26
C ILE A 269 -3.05 3.53 4.43
N GLU A 270 -3.43 2.95 5.58
CA GLU A 270 -4.82 2.70 5.95
C GLU A 270 -5.58 4.02 6.11
N GLN A 271 -5.02 4.97 6.89
CA GLN A 271 -5.61 6.30 7.08
C GLN A 271 -5.77 7.06 5.76
N LYS A 272 -4.75 7.02 4.90
CA LYS A 272 -4.81 7.63 3.56
C LYS A 272 -5.90 7.00 2.70
N SER A 273 -6.02 5.67 2.74
CA SER A 273 -7.04 4.93 1.98
C SER A 273 -8.46 5.27 2.46
N GLU A 274 -8.66 5.39 3.77
CA GLU A 274 -9.95 5.79 4.36
C GLU A 274 -10.37 7.19 3.90
N ILE A 275 -9.43 8.15 3.89
CA ILE A 275 -9.70 9.51 3.39
C ILE A 275 -10.13 9.46 1.92
N LEU A 276 -9.38 8.73 1.08
CA LEU A 276 -9.66 8.61 -0.36
C LEU A 276 -11.02 7.96 -0.61
N LEU A 277 -11.34 6.86 0.07
CA LEU A 277 -12.64 6.18 -0.03
C LEU A 277 -13.79 7.06 0.44
N ALA A 278 -13.61 7.78 1.56
CA ALA A 278 -14.61 8.72 2.05
C ALA A 278 -14.84 9.87 1.07
N LYS A 279 -13.80 10.39 0.43
CA LYS A 279 -13.88 11.45 -0.58
C LYS A 279 -14.52 10.93 -1.87
N GLN A 280 -14.20 9.72 -2.29
CA GLN A 280 -14.84 9.04 -3.42
C GLN A 280 -16.34 8.86 -3.20
N LYS A 281 -16.74 8.40 -2.01
CA LYS A 281 -18.15 8.20 -1.67
C LYS A 281 -18.95 9.51 -1.66
N ARG A 282 -18.34 10.61 -1.20
CA ARG A 282 -19.01 11.93 -1.12
C ARG A 282 -19.10 12.65 -2.45
N ASN A 283 -17.98 12.72 -3.15
CA ASN A 283 -17.82 13.60 -4.32
C ASN A 283 -17.88 12.84 -5.64
N GLY A 284 -17.85 11.49 -5.58
CA GLY A 284 -17.92 10.64 -6.77
C GLY A 284 -16.80 10.92 -7.77
N CYS A 285 -17.18 10.89 -9.04
CA CYS A 285 -16.29 11.09 -10.18
C CYS A 285 -16.17 12.58 -10.53
N THR A 286 -15.24 13.27 -9.86
CA THR A 286 -14.87 14.65 -10.19
C THR A 286 -13.42 14.71 -10.66
N GLU A 287 -13.07 15.74 -11.44
CA GLU A 287 -11.68 15.95 -11.91
C GLU A 287 -10.72 16.16 -10.73
N GLU A 288 -11.20 16.80 -9.67
CA GLU A 288 -10.44 16.98 -8.42
C GLU A 288 -10.09 15.63 -7.79
N ASN A 289 -11.07 14.71 -7.67
CA ASN A 289 -10.83 13.37 -7.13
C ASN A 289 -9.88 12.58 -8.02
N LEU A 290 -10.08 12.59 -9.34
CA LEU A 290 -9.20 11.90 -10.29
C LEU A 290 -7.75 12.40 -10.16
N THR A 291 -7.56 13.71 -10.04
CA THR A 291 -6.24 14.31 -9.86
C THR A 291 -5.60 13.88 -8.53
N LEU A 292 -6.36 13.92 -7.43
CA LEU A 292 -5.87 13.49 -6.11
C LEU A 292 -5.42 12.02 -6.12
N PHE A 293 -6.25 11.12 -6.68
CA PHE A 293 -5.91 9.70 -6.73
C PHE A 293 -4.70 9.41 -7.65
N LYS A 294 -4.60 10.10 -8.79
CA LYS A 294 -3.41 10.02 -9.67
C LYS A 294 -2.14 10.46 -8.94
N ASN A 295 -2.18 11.58 -8.21
CA ASN A 295 -1.07 12.07 -7.42
C ASN A 295 -0.72 11.10 -6.29
N PHE A 296 -1.72 10.53 -5.62
CA PHE A 296 -1.51 9.52 -4.58
C PHE A 296 -0.77 8.28 -5.11
N VAL A 297 -1.11 7.80 -6.32
CA VAL A 297 -0.38 6.68 -6.96
C VAL A 297 1.10 7.02 -7.17
N GLN A 298 1.43 8.29 -7.46
CA GLN A 298 2.80 8.72 -7.69
C GLN A 298 3.60 8.89 -6.39
N THR A 299 2.96 9.34 -5.32
CA THR A 299 3.60 9.63 -4.03
C THR A 299 3.57 8.46 -3.05
N SER A 300 2.66 7.50 -3.26
CA SER A 300 2.47 6.38 -2.33
C SER A 300 3.64 5.39 -2.38
N THR A 301 4.11 4.99 -1.20
CA THR A 301 5.06 3.89 -1.03
C THR A 301 4.43 2.52 -1.31
N ASN A 302 3.10 2.42 -1.27
CA ASN A 302 2.35 1.21 -1.61
C ASN A 302 1.63 1.39 -2.96
N ALA A 303 2.37 1.11 -4.04
CA ALA A 303 1.85 1.24 -5.40
C ALA A 303 0.64 0.33 -5.69
N LEU A 304 0.54 -0.83 -5.03
CA LEU A 304 -0.59 -1.77 -5.20
C LEU A 304 -1.90 -1.12 -4.75
N ILE A 305 -1.94 -0.60 -3.52
CA ILE A 305 -3.14 0.03 -2.95
C ILE A 305 -3.53 1.26 -3.78
N GLY A 306 -2.55 2.11 -4.11
CA GLY A 306 -2.81 3.31 -4.90
C GLY A 306 -3.47 2.99 -6.25
N ARG A 307 -2.95 1.99 -6.96
CA ARG A 307 -3.50 1.57 -8.26
C ARG A 307 -4.86 0.91 -8.14
N THR A 308 -5.08 0.12 -7.10
CA THR A 308 -6.40 -0.49 -6.86
C THR A 308 -7.46 0.59 -6.63
N LEU A 309 -7.19 1.54 -5.72
CA LEU A 309 -8.11 2.64 -5.44
C LEU A 309 -8.37 3.54 -6.67
N LEU A 310 -7.34 3.83 -7.47
CA LEU A 310 -7.52 4.58 -8.72
C LEU A 310 -8.31 3.78 -9.75
N GLY A 311 -8.10 2.47 -9.83
CA GLY A 311 -8.89 1.56 -10.67
C GLY A 311 -10.37 1.58 -10.29
N ASP A 312 -10.68 1.48 -9.00
CA ASP A 312 -12.05 1.53 -8.46
C ASP A 312 -12.73 2.89 -8.78
N LEU A 313 -11.98 3.99 -8.66
CA LEU A 313 -12.50 5.31 -9.03
C LEU A 313 -12.78 5.39 -10.54
N PHE A 314 -11.89 4.85 -11.40
CA PHE A 314 -12.13 4.83 -12.84
C PHE A 314 -13.37 3.98 -13.21
N VAL A 315 -13.62 2.87 -12.52
CA VAL A 315 -14.86 2.09 -12.70
C VAL A 315 -16.09 2.94 -12.37
N GLN A 316 -16.08 3.66 -11.26
CA GLN A 316 -17.16 4.55 -10.89
C GLN A 316 -17.36 5.69 -11.90
N CYS A 317 -16.28 6.12 -12.54
CA CYS A 317 -16.29 7.14 -13.60
C CYS A 317 -16.70 6.60 -14.98
N ASN A 318 -17.06 5.34 -15.11
CA ASN A 318 -17.26 4.65 -16.39
C ASN A 318 -16.06 4.76 -17.36
N GLN A 319 -14.85 4.91 -16.82
CA GLN A 319 -13.59 4.96 -17.58
C GLN A 319 -12.92 3.57 -17.54
N THR A 320 -13.57 2.58 -18.11
CA THR A 320 -13.22 1.16 -18.02
C THR A 320 -11.84 0.84 -18.60
N ASP A 321 -11.44 1.47 -19.72
CA ASP A 321 -10.08 1.31 -20.28
C ASP A 321 -9.00 1.75 -19.29
N SER A 322 -9.21 2.88 -18.62
CA SER A 322 -8.28 3.37 -17.60
C SER A 322 -8.24 2.46 -16.37
N ALA A 323 -9.38 1.94 -15.94
CA ALA A 323 -9.47 0.98 -14.85
C ALA A 323 -8.71 -0.32 -15.17
N LEU A 324 -8.88 -0.87 -16.38
CA LEU A 324 -8.17 -2.06 -16.84
C LEU A 324 -6.65 -1.88 -16.78
N VAL A 325 -6.12 -0.71 -17.15
CA VAL A 325 -4.68 -0.40 -17.05
C VAL A 325 -4.22 -0.45 -15.58
N GLN A 326 -5.00 0.13 -14.66
CA GLN A 326 -4.61 0.14 -13.25
C GLN A 326 -4.64 -1.26 -12.63
N TYR A 327 -5.69 -2.05 -12.87
CA TYR A 327 -5.79 -3.41 -12.33
C TYR A 327 -4.77 -4.37 -12.96
N LYS A 328 -4.48 -4.28 -14.27
CA LYS A 328 -3.40 -5.05 -14.91
C LYS A 328 -2.05 -4.75 -14.26
N THR A 329 -1.76 -3.48 -13.99
CA THR A 329 -0.53 -3.11 -13.28
C THR A 329 -0.55 -3.60 -11.82
N ALA A 330 -1.69 -3.53 -11.15
CA ALA A 330 -1.83 -3.98 -9.76
C ALA A 330 -1.57 -5.49 -9.62
N VAL A 331 -2.13 -6.34 -10.49
CA VAL A 331 -1.86 -7.79 -10.47
C VAL A 331 -0.43 -8.15 -10.89
N THR A 332 0.25 -7.28 -11.66
CA THR A 332 1.68 -7.46 -11.95
C THR A 332 2.54 -7.16 -10.71
N LEU A 333 2.14 -6.19 -9.89
CA LEU A 333 2.83 -5.86 -8.64
C LEU A 333 2.62 -6.92 -7.55
N ASN A 334 1.42 -7.48 -7.47
CA ASN A 334 1.11 -8.58 -6.56
C ASN A 334 0.21 -9.60 -7.26
N PRO A 335 0.80 -10.63 -7.88
CA PRO A 335 0.05 -11.69 -8.56
C PRO A 335 -0.87 -12.50 -7.65
N GLU A 336 -0.62 -12.52 -6.34
CA GLU A 336 -1.42 -13.28 -5.37
C GLU A 336 -2.67 -12.52 -4.86
N ALA A 337 -2.91 -11.30 -5.34
CA ALA A 337 -4.06 -10.49 -4.94
C ALA A 337 -5.34 -10.92 -5.70
N TYR A 338 -5.92 -12.06 -5.35
CA TYR A 338 -7.13 -12.61 -5.99
C TYR A 338 -8.30 -11.60 -6.11
N PRO A 339 -8.61 -10.75 -5.11
CA PRO A 339 -9.69 -9.77 -5.26
C PRO A 339 -9.49 -8.82 -6.44
N ILE A 340 -8.25 -8.47 -6.77
CA ILE A 340 -7.94 -7.58 -7.90
C ILE A 340 -8.12 -8.34 -9.23
N TRP A 341 -7.70 -9.61 -9.30
CA TRP A 341 -7.96 -10.47 -10.43
C TRP A 341 -9.45 -10.59 -10.71
N LYS A 342 -10.25 -10.76 -9.65
CA LYS A 342 -11.72 -10.82 -9.78
C LYS A 342 -12.27 -9.54 -10.44
N GLN A 343 -11.85 -8.36 -10.02
CA GLN A 343 -12.27 -7.09 -10.62
C GLN A 343 -11.81 -6.99 -12.08
N LEU A 344 -10.57 -7.37 -12.37
CA LEU A 344 -10.01 -7.36 -13.72
C LEU A 344 -10.81 -8.26 -14.66
N LEU A 345 -11.14 -9.47 -14.24
CA LEU A 345 -11.96 -10.41 -15.02
C LEU A 345 -13.37 -9.85 -15.26
N LEU A 346 -14.03 -9.33 -14.21
CA LEU A 346 -15.38 -8.77 -14.31
C LEU A 346 -15.47 -7.57 -15.28
N ILE A 347 -14.49 -6.67 -15.24
CA ILE A 347 -14.47 -5.52 -16.16
C ILE A 347 -14.18 -5.98 -17.57
N THR A 348 -13.22 -6.89 -17.77
CA THR A 348 -12.91 -7.45 -19.09
C THR A 348 -14.11 -8.18 -19.70
N TYR A 349 -14.90 -8.88 -18.87
CA TYR A 349 -16.17 -9.49 -19.26
C TYR A 349 -17.19 -8.43 -19.69
N LYS A 350 -17.38 -7.37 -18.88
CA LYS A 350 -18.34 -6.28 -19.18
C LYS A 350 -18.01 -5.53 -20.48
N GLU A 351 -16.73 -5.39 -20.79
CA GLU A 351 -16.27 -4.77 -22.05
C GLU A 351 -16.25 -5.74 -23.22
N GLU A 352 -16.78 -6.95 -23.05
CA GLU A 352 -16.86 -7.99 -24.10
C GLU A 352 -15.51 -8.30 -24.78
N GLN A 353 -14.38 -8.12 -24.06
CA GLN A 353 -13.03 -8.37 -24.57
C GLN A 353 -12.68 -9.85 -24.45
N TRP A 354 -13.36 -10.71 -25.22
CA TRP A 354 -13.35 -12.18 -25.05
C TRP A 354 -11.96 -12.80 -25.12
N ASP A 355 -11.12 -12.43 -26.10
CA ASP A 355 -9.74 -12.93 -26.20
C ASP A 355 -8.88 -12.53 -25.01
N SER A 356 -9.07 -11.30 -24.51
CA SER A 356 -8.37 -10.81 -23.31
C SER A 356 -8.88 -11.55 -22.07
N LEU A 357 -10.18 -11.77 -21.98
CA LEU A 357 -10.81 -12.49 -20.87
C LEU A 357 -10.28 -13.92 -20.79
N ALA A 358 -10.20 -14.64 -21.92
CA ALA A 358 -9.65 -16.00 -21.95
C ALA A 358 -8.21 -16.04 -21.41
N ARG A 359 -7.33 -15.14 -21.92
CA ARG A 359 -5.94 -15.07 -21.47
C ARG A 359 -5.80 -14.75 -19.99
N LEU A 360 -6.58 -13.77 -19.50
CA LEU A 360 -6.54 -13.37 -18.09
C LEU A 360 -7.10 -14.45 -17.18
N SER A 361 -8.17 -15.13 -17.61
CA SER A 361 -8.77 -16.26 -16.88
C SER A 361 -7.80 -17.41 -16.75
N THR A 362 -7.10 -17.78 -17.83
CA THR A 362 -6.06 -18.83 -17.80
C THR A 362 -4.90 -18.45 -16.86
N ALA A 363 -4.44 -17.21 -16.92
CA ALA A 363 -3.40 -16.73 -16.01
C ALA A 363 -3.85 -16.74 -14.53
N CYS A 364 -5.11 -16.37 -14.29
CA CYS A 364 -5.70 -16.40 -12.96
C CYS A 364 -5.87 -17.83 -12.44
N GLN A 365 -6.28 -18.79 -13.28
CA GLN A 365 -6.37 -20.22 -12.93
C GLN A 365 -5.02 -20.79 -12.49
N ALA A 366 -3.94 -20.44 -13.19
CA ALA A 366 -2.60 -20.91 -12.85
C ALA A 366 -2.16 -20.47 -11.44
N LEU A 367 -2.60 -19.28 -11.00
CA LEU A 367 -2.32 -18.74 -9.67
C LEU A 367 -3.31 -19.21 -8.60
N PHE A 368 -4.55 -19.40 -8.99
CA PHE A 368 -5.66 -19.72 -8.08
C PHE A 368 -6.46 -20.94 -8.57
N PRO A 369 -5.85 -22.12 -8.62
CA PRO A 369 -6.45 -23.31 -9.24
C PRO A 369 -7.70 -23.85 -8.52
N VAL A 370 -7.94 -23.42 -7.28
CA VAL A 370 -9.11 -23.82 -6.47
C VAL A 370 -10.27 -22.82 -6.50
N GLN A 371 -10.12 -21.72 -7.24
CA GLN A 371 -11.16 -20.70 -7.35
C GLN A 371 -12.05 -20.98 -8.58
N PRO A 372 -13.38 -21.14 -8.45
CA PRO A 372 -14.25 -21.46 -9.57
C PRO A 372 -14.44 -20.32 -10.57
N MET A 373 -14.36 -19.05 -10.14
CA MET A 373 -14.66 -17.90 -11.00
C MET A 373 -13.75 -17.76 -12.24
N PRO A 374 -12.41 -17.99 -12.18
CA PRO A 374 -11.58 -17.98 -13.38
C PRO A 374 -11.98 -19.03 -14.43
N TYR A 375 -12.46 -20.19 -14.00
CA TYR A 375 -12.98 -21.24 -14.89
C TYR A 375 -14.28 -20.78 -15.54
N LEU A 376 -15.19 -20.18 -14.78
CA LEU A 376 -16.44 -19.63 -15.30
C LEU A 376 -16.18 -18.56 -16.38
N THR A 377 -15.30 -17.60 -16.09
CA THR A 377 -14.98 -16.52 -17.04
C THR A 377 -14.23 -17.03 -18.28
N LEU A 378 -13.38 -18.07 -18.13
CA LEU A 378 -12.76 -18.75 -19.27
C LEU A 378 -13.80 -19.45 -20.13
N ALA A 379 -14.72 -20.15 -19.52
CA ALA A 379 -15.79 -20.82 -20.23
C ALA A 379 -16.67 -19.86 -21.03
N ILE A 380 -17.02 -18.72 -20.43
CA ILE A 380 -17.78 -17.68 -21.12
C ILE A 380 -16.99 -17.15 -22.33
N ALA A 381 -15.71 -16.84 -22.14
CA ALA A 381 -14.86 -16.33 -23.22
C ALA A 381 -14.74 -17.34 -24.38
N ASN A 382 -14.45 -18.60 -24.06
CA ASN A 382 -14.34 -19.67 -25.04
C ASN A 382 -15.67 -19.90 -25.77
N ASN A 383 -16.79 -19.87 -25.06
CA ASN A 383 -18.12 -20.02 -25.67
C ASN A 383 -18.42 -18.85 -26.64
N LYS A 384 -18.09 -17.62 -26.28
CA LYS A 384 -18.29 -16.42 -27.14
C LYS A 384 -17.33 -16.40 -28.36
N THR A 385 -16.17 -17.03 -28.26
CA THR A 385 -15.20 -17.15 -29.38
C THR A 385 -15.38 -18.44 -30.21
N GLY A 386 -16.39 -19.28 -29.88
CA GLY A 386 -16.72 -20.50 -30.61
C GLY A 386 -15.87 -21.73 -30.24
N GLN A 387 -15.05 -21.65 -29.19
CA GLN A 387 -14.26 -22.78 -28.67
C GLN A 387 -15.12 -23.60 -27.69
N LEU A 388 -16.14 -24.27 -28.24
CA LEU A 388 -17.22 -24.85 -27.44
C LEU A 388 -16.77 -26.01 -26.55
N ASP A 389 -15.79 -26.80 -26.98
CA ASP A 389 -15.28 -27.93 -26.19
C ASP A 389 -14.39 -27.47 -25.04
N ASP A 390 -13.58 -26.44 -25.28
CA ASP A 390 -12.79 -25.82 -24.21
C ASP A 390 -13.68 -25.11 -23.17
N ALA A 391 -14.82 -24.54 -23.63
CA ALA A 391 -15.82 -23.96 -22.75
C ALA A 391 -16.47 -25.04 -21.85
N GLU A 392 -16.78 -26.21 -22.40
CA GLU A 392 -17.35 -27.33 -21.63
C GLU A 392 -16.38 -27.84 -20.58
N GLN A 393 -15.11 -28.07 -20.96
CA GLN A 393 -14.05 -28.47 -20.02
C GLN A 393 -13.86 -27.47 -18.88
N ALA A 394 -13.88 -26.18 -19.18
CA ALA A 394 -13.77 -25.15 -18.17
C ALA A 394 -14.98 -25.13 -17.21
N LEU A 395 -16.21 -25.30 -17.71
CA LEU A 395 -17.40 -25.42 -16.87
C LEU A 395 -17.37 -26.67 -15.99
N ASP A 396 -16.90 -27.78 -16.51
CA ASP A 396 -16.80 -29.04 -15.75
C ASP A 396 -15.79 -28.88 -14.61
N ALA A 397 -14.57 -28.46 -14.93
CA ALA A 397 -13.53 -28.27 -13.94
C ALA A 397 -13.91 -27.21 -12.88
N GLY A 398 -14.51 -26.08 -13.29
CA GLY A 398 -14.91 -25.04 -12.37
C GLY A 398 -16.06 -25.44 -11.44
N SER A 399 -17.03 -26.24 -11.93
CA SER A 399 -18.16 -26.69 -11.11
C SER A 399 -17.74 -27.67 -10.00
N GLU A 400 -16.71 -28.49 -10.23
CA GLU A 400 -16.15 -29.41 -9.23
C GLU A 400 -15.48 -28.67 -8.05
N LEU A 401 -15.08 -27.41 -8.25
CA LEU A 401 -14.44 -26.59 -7.22
C LEU A 401 -15.43 -25.89 -6.29
N ILE A 402 -16.73 -25.97 -6.56
CA ILE A 402 -17.74 -25.34 -5.73
C ILE A 402 -17.93 -26.19 -4.47
N VAL A 403 -17.25 -25.83 -3.39
CA VAL A 403 -17.19 -26.59 -2.12
C VAL A 403 -18.30 -26.16 -1.14
N SER A 404 -18.88 -24.98 -1.33
CA SER A 404 -19.87 -24.40 -0.44
C SER A 404 -21.27 -24.47 -1.04
N ASP A 405 -22.27 -24.45 -0.18
CA ASP A 405 -23.67 -24.29 -0.54
C ASP A 405 -23.93 -22.86 -1.05
N ASP A 406 -23.33 -22.53 -2.19
CA ASP A 406 -23.52 -21.24 -2.90
C ASP A 406 -24.46 -21.44 -4.11
N PRO A 407 -25.79 -21.41 -3.88
CA PRO A 407 -26.75 -21.64 -4.94
C PRO A 407 -26.68 -20.60 -6.06
N ALA A 408 -26.17 -19.39 -5.79
CA ALA A 408 -26.01 -18.36 -6.80
C ALA A 408 -24.90 -18.72 -7.78
N LEU A 409 -23.76 -19.21 -7.29
CA LEU A 409 -22.67 -19.64 -8.15
C LEU A 409 -23.02 -20.89 -8.96
N VAL A 410 -23.67 -21.87 -8.33
CA VAL A 410 -24.17 -23.07 -9.03
C VAL A 410 -25.17 -22.70 -10.10
N ALA A 411 -26.07 -21.74 -9.84
CA ALA A 411 -27.04 -21.25 -10.82
C ALA A 411 -26.34 -20.58 -12.02
N GLU A 412 -25.28 -19.79 -11.76
CA GLU A 412 -24.51 -19.15 -12.82
C GLU A 412 -23.80 -20.20 -13.73
N PHE A 413 -23.16 -21.22 -13.14
CA PHE A 413 -22.59 -22.33 -13.92
C PHE A 413 -23.66 -23.06 -14.73
N SER A 414 -24.84 -23.32 -14.15
CA SER A 414 -25.96 -23.94 -14.85
C SER A 414 -26.46 -23.06 -15.99
N PHE A 415 -26.57 -21.76 -15.78
CA PHE A 415 -26.93 -20.80 -16.83
C PHE A 415 -25.92 -20.84 -17.99
N GLN A 416 -24.62 -20.79 -17.70
CA GLN A 416 -23.58 -20.83 -18.74
C GLN A 416 -23.53 -22.20 -19.49
N ARG A 417 -23.82 -23.31 -18.80
CA ARG A 417 -24.04 -24.62 -19.47
C ARG A 417 -25.23 -24.58 -20.41
N GLY A 418 -26.30 -23.90 -20.02
CA GLY A 418 -27.47 -23.69 -20.88
C GLY A 418 -27.10 -22.89 -22.15
N VAL A 419 -26.36 -21.80 -22.00
CA VAL A 419 -25.88 -20.97 -23.12
C VAL A 419 -24.95 -21.77 -24.03
N LEU A 420 -24.05 -22.59 -23.47
CA LEU A 420 -23.17 -23.47 -24.24
C LEU A 420 -23.96 -24.52 -25.01
N ALA A 421 -24.95 -25.13 -24.38
CA ALA A 421 -25.83 -26.13 -25.04
C ALA A 421 -26.60 -25.51 -26.21
N LEU A 422 -27.05 -24.24 -26.09
CA LEU A 422 -27.63 -23.50 -27.22
C LEU A 422 -26.64 -23.39 -28.37
N ASN A 423 -25.42 -22.94 -28.11
CA ASN A 423 -24.41 -22.78 -29.15
C ASN A 423 -23.99 -24.11 -29.80
N LYS A 424 -24.13 -25.22 -29.07
CA LYS A 424 -23.99 -26.59 -29.62
C LYS A 424 -25.25 -27.09 -30.34
N GLY A 425 -26.32 -26.31 -30.47
CA GLY A 425 -27.58 -26.69 -31.11
C GLY A 425 -28.44 -27.68 -30.31
N GLN A 426 -28.25 -27.78 -28.99
CA GLN A 426 -28.88 -28.75 -28.10
C GLN A 426 -29.99 -28.11 -27.24
N ALA A 427 -31.05 -27.60 -27.87
CA ALA A 427 -32.12 -26.83 -27.23
C ALA A 427 -32.75 -27.51 -25.99
N SER A 428 -32.99 -28.83 -26.05
CA SER A 428 -33.58 -29.60 -24.93
C SER A 428 -32.63 -29.62 -23.71
N LYS A 429 -31.31 -29.78 -23.93
CA LYS A 429 -30.33 -29.72 -22.83
C LYS A 429 -30.21 -28.30 -22.27
N ALA A 430 -30.25 -27.29 -23.14
CA ALA A 430 -30.23 -25.90 -22.70
C ALA A 430 -31.39 -25.60 -21.76
N THR A 431 -32.63 -26.02 -22.13
CA THR A 431 -33.82 -25.85 -21.28
C THR A 431 -33.66 -26.55 -19.93
N ALA A 432 -33.10 -27.74 -19.89
CA ALA A 432 -32.86 -28.44 -18.63
C ALA A 432 -31.90 -27.66 -17.71
N TRP A 433 -30.81 -27.16 -18.25
CA TRP A 433 -29.83 -26.34 -17.49
C TRP A 433 -30.43 -25.01 -17.04
N PHE A 434 -31.21 -24.34 -17.88
CA PHE A 434 -31.89 -23.11 -17.51
C PHE A 434 -32.91 -23.32 -16.38
N ASN A 435 -33.70 -24.39 -16.44
CA ASN A 435 -34.61 -24.74 -15.36
C ASN A 435 -33.89 -25.06 -14.06
N GLN A 436 -32.74 -25.71 -14.12
CA GLN A 436 -31.90 -25.90 -12.92
C GLN A 436 -31.43 -24.56 -12.33
N ALA A 437 -30.95 -23.63 -13.16
CA ALA A 437 -30.52 -22.31 -12.70
C ALA A 437 -31.68 -21.54 -12.03
N ILE A 438 -32.89 -21.59 -12.66
CA ILE A 438 -34.09 -20.96 -12.11
C ILE A 438 -34.51 -21.62 -10.77
N THR A 439 -34.44 -22.94 -10.68
CA THR A 439 -34.79 -23.68 -9.44
C THR A 439 -33.87 -23.29 -8.28
N LEU A 440 -32.58 -23.05 -8.55
CA LEU A 440 -31.60 -22.64 -7.55
C LEU A 440 -31.79 -21.19 -7.10
N GLN A 441 -32.33 -20.35 -7.98
CA GLN A 441 -32.51 -18.91 -7.77
C GLN A 441 -33.92 -18.44 -8.21
N PRO A 442 -35.00 -18.96 -7.60
CA PRO A 442 -36.37 -18.75 -8.10
C PRO A 442 -36.82 -17.28 -8.05
N GLU A 443 -36.30 -16.47 -7.15
CA GLU A 443 -36.63 -15.04 -7.01
C GLU A 443 -35.71 -14.11 -7.82
N ASN A 444 -34.71 -14.66 -8.50
CA ASN A 444 -33.74 -13.85 -9.25
C ASN A 444 -34.30 -13.52 -10.65
N LEU A 445 -34.98 -12.38 -10.74
CA LEU A 445 -35.60 -11.91 -11.98
C LEU A 445 -34.55 -11.55 -13.05
N GLU A 446 -33.38 -11.06 -12.63
CA GLU A 446 -32.28 -10.75 -13.55
C GLU A 446 -31.78 -12.01 -14.27
N LEU A 447 -31.57 -13.10 -13.53
CA LEU A 447 -31.19 -14.39 -14.10
C LEU A 447 -32.29 -14.93 -15.07
N LYS A 448 -33.56 -14.86 -14.68
CA LYS A 448 -34.67 -15.25 -15.55
C LYS A 448 -34.71 -14.43 -16.84
N ALA A 449 -34.49 -13.13 -16.74
CA ALA A 449 -34.45 -12.24 -17.89
C ALA A 449 -33.26 -12.55 -18.82
N ASP A 450 -32.06 -12.83 -18.23
CA ASP A 450 -30.89 -13.21 -19.02
C ASP A 450 -31.08 -14.56 -19.72
N ILE A 451 -31.66 -15.56 -19.04
CA ILE A 451 -32.06 -16.82 -19.64
C ILE A 451 -33.04 -16.58 -20.77
N GLY A 452 -34.09 -15.79 -20.56
CA GLY A 452 -35.07 -15.42 -21.58
C GLY A 452 -34.41 -14.76 -22.80
N ASN A 453 -33.48 -13.85 -22.55
CA ASN A 453 -32.73 -13.13 -23.59
C ASN A 453 -31.87 -14.07 -24.46
N GLU A 454 -31.13 -15.02 -23.84
CA GLU A 454 -30.34 -16.00 -24.58
C GLU A 454 -31.24 -17.00 -25.35
N ALA A 455 -32.34 -17.48 -24.73
CA ALA A 455 -33.30 -18.37 -25.34
C ALA A 455 -33.97 -17.80 -26.61
N LEU A 456 -34.15 -16.47 -26.69
CA LEU A 456 -34.65 -15.79 -27.89
C LEU A 456 -33.80 -16.00 -29.15
N SER A 457 -32.57 -16.45 -29.02
CA SER A 457 -31.73 -16.76 -30.17
C SER A 457 -32.14 -18.02 -30.91
N TYR A 458 -33.04 -18.81 -30.33
CA TYR A 458 -33.53 -20.09 -30.87
C TYR A 458 -35.06 -20.09 -30.97
N ALA A 459 -35.58 -20.27 -32.19
CA ALA A 459 -37.01 -20.18 -32.47
C ALA A 459 -37.85 -21.15 -31.60
N GLU A 460 -37.33 -22.35 -31.34
CA GLU A 460 -37.99 -23.38 -30.53
C GLU A 460 -38.18 -22.97 -29.07
N LEU A 461 -37.32 -22.08 -28.56
CA LEU A 461 -37.35 -21.61 -27.18
C LEU A 461 -38.09 -20.28 -27.01
N THR A 462 -38.61 -19.70 -28.08
CA THR A 462 -39.38 -18.43 -28.01
C THR A 462 -40.54 -18.48 -27.02
N PRO A 463 -41.36 -19.55 -26.93
CA PRO A 463 -42.43 -19.66 -25.93
C PRO A 463 -41.89 -19.69 -24.48
N PHE A 464 -40.79 -20.40 -24.24
CA PHE A 464 -40.13 -20.45 -22.94
C PHE A 464 -39.60 -19.04 -22.53
N ALA A 465 -38.92 -18.35 -23.45
CA ALA A 465 -38.47 -17.00 -23.24
C ALA A 465 -39.63 -16.03 -22.95
N ASP A 466 -40.73 -16.12 -23.71
CA ASP A 466 -41.89 -15.26 -23.52
C ASP A 466 -42.51 -15.42 -22.12
N SER A 467 -42.59 -16.65 -21.61
CA SER A 467 -43.08 -16.96 -20.27
C SER A 467 -42.22 -16.30 -19.19
N LEU A 468 -40.89 -16.44 -19.29
CA LEU A 468 -39.96 -15.83 -18.33
C LEU A 468 -40.00 -14.29 -18.35
N ILE A 469 -40.02 -13.69 -19.54
CA ILE A 469 -40.09 -12.23 -19.70
C ILE A 469 -41.43 -11.68 -19.19
N ALA A 470 -42.53 -12.41 -19.40
CA ALA A 470 -43.86 -12.03 -18.87
C ALA A 470 -43.86 -12.06 -17.33
N GLU A 471 -43.28 -13.10 -16.73
CA GLU A 471 -43.12 -13.17 -15.27
C GLU A 471 -42.29 -11.99 -14.71
N CYS A 472 -41.13 -11.70 -15.31
CA CYS A 472 -40.29 -10.58 -14.92
C CYS A 472 -41.04 -9.24 -14.99
N LEU A 473 -41.77 -8.98 -16.08
CA LEU A 473 -42.55 -7.75 -16.25
C LEU A 473 -43.81 -7.69 -15.37
N THR A 474 -44.30 -8.83 -14.89
CA THR A 474 -45.40 -8.85 -13.92
C THR A 474 -44.96 -8.37 -12.56
N GLN A 475 -43.74 -8.75 -12.15
CA GLN A 475 -43.17 -8.35 -10.87
C GLN A 475 -42.55 -6.96 -10.91
N GLU A 476 -41.85 -6.61 -12.00
CA GLU A 476 -41.21 -5.32 -12.20
C GLU A 476 -41.63 -4.70 -13.55
N PRO A 477 -42.82 -4.11 -13.63
CA PRO A 477 -43.40 -3.60 -14.91
C PRO A 477 -42.58 -2.46 -15.54
N SER A 478 -41.83 -1.74 -14.74
CA SER A 478 -41.03 -0.58 -15.18
C SER A 478 -39.53 -0.86 -15.33
N ASN A 479 -39.10 -2.13 -15.21
CA ASN A 479 -37.68 -2.46 -15.36
C ASN A 479 -37.25 -2.30 -16.83
N PRO A 480 -36.30 -1.38 -17.11
CA PRO A 480 -35.92 -1.04 -18.48
C PRO A 480 -35.27 -2.19 -19.24
N LYS A 481 -34.53 -3.09 -18.56
CA LYS A 481 -33.91 -4.28 -19.16
C LYS A 481 -34.99 -5.25 -19.62
N PHE A 482 -35.98 -5.54 -18.77
CA PHE A 482 -37.06 -6.48 -19.11
C PHE A 482 -37.93 -5.96 -20.26
N MET A 483 -38.18 -4.65 -20.29
CA MET A 483 -38.85 -4.00 -21.41
C MET A 483 -38.06 -4.14 -22.73
N ALA A 484 -36.76 -3.92 -22.68
CA ALA A 484 -35.90 -4.07 -23.86
C ALA A 484 -35.91 -5.52 -24.40
N ILE A 485 -35.84 -6.52 -23.49
CA ILE A 485 -35.93 -7.94 -23.88
C ILE A 485 -37.31 -8.28 -24.48
N LYS A 486 -38.39 -7.67 -23.93
CA LYS A 486 -39.71 -7.79 -24.53
C LYS A 486 -39.79 -7.17 -25.93
N GLY A 487 -39.12 -6.07 -26.15
CA GLY A 487 -38.95 -5.45 -27.48
C GLY A 487 -38.23 -6.43 -28.44
N ARG A 488 -37.15 -7.05 -27.98
CA ARG A 488 -36.41 -8.10 -28.75
C ARG A 488 -37.29 -9.30 -29.08
N LEU A 489 -38.13 -9.76 -28.15
CA LEU A 489 -39.10 -10.85 -28.39
C LEU A 489 -40.05 -10.50 -29.54
N PHE A 490 -40.65 -9.28 -29.55
CA PHE A 490 -41.51 -8.86 -30.64
C PHE A 490 -40.75 -8.68 -31.96
N TYR A 491 -39.48 -8.22 -31.92
CA TYR A 491 -38.63 -8.21 -33.11
C TYR A 491 -38.48 -9.63 -33.71
N ILE A 492 -38.27 -10.66 -32.89
CA ILE A 492 -38.14 -12.04 -33.33
C ILE A 492 -39.47 -12.56 -33.88
N LYS A 493 -40.58 -12.22 -33.25
CA LYS A 493 -41.96 -12.51 -33.75
C LYS A 493 -42.33 -11.71 -35.00
N ASN A 494 -41.46 -10.87 -35.51
CA ASN A 494 -41.64 -9.98 -36.66
C ASN A 494 -42.74 -8.91 -36.47
N ASP A 495 -43.11 -8.61 -35.24
CA ASP A 495 -44.02 -7.49 -34.91
C ASP A 495 -43.14 -6.24 -34.60
N LEU A 496 -42.73 -5.56 -35.69
CA LEU A 496 -41.78 -4.45 -35.60
C LEU A 496 -42.41 -3.20 -34.96
N LEU A 497 -43.73 -3.04 -34.98
CA LEU A 497 -44.41 -1.92 -34.33
C LEU A 497 -44.37 -2.09 -32.81
N LEU A 498 -44.70 -3.24 -32.28
CA LEU A 498 -44.62 -3.53 -30.87
C LEU A 498 -43.17 -3.56 -30.41
N ALA A 499 -42.23 -4.07 -31.21
CA ALA A 499 -40.80 -4.05 -30.90
C ALA A 499 -40.29 -2.63 -30.66
N ASN A 500 -40.55 -1.70 -31.59
CA ASN A 500 -40.19 -0.28 -31.46
C ASN A 500 -40.80 0.32 -30.19
N SER A 501 -42.11 0.11 -29.98
CA SER A 501 -42.82 0.69 -28.82
C SER A 501 -42.19 0.23 -27.48
N TRP A 502 -41.83 -1.05 -27.36
CA TRP A 502 -41.22 -1.57 -26.14
C TRP A 502 -39.78 -1.08 -25.94
N ILE A 503 -39.00 -0.94 -27.01
CA ILE A 503 -37.62 -0.43 -26.94
C ILE A 503 -37.62 1.05 -26.57
N GLU A 504 -38.51 1.88 -27.18
CA GLU A 504 -38.69 3.30 -26.83
C GLU A 504 -39.08 3.46 -25.36
N LYS A 505 -40.04 2.65 -24.86
CA LYS A 505 -40.43 2.62 -23.45
C LYS A 505 -39.23 2.27 -22.56
N ALA A 506 -38.43 1.26 -22.93
CA ALA A 506 -37.25 0.89 -22.19
C ALA A 506 -36.26 2.06 -22.07
N ILE A 507 -35.98 2.77 -23.16
CA ILE A 507 -35.11 3.97 -23.15
C ILE A 507 -35.66 5.04 -22.21
N ILE A 508 -36.96 5.32 -22.26
CA ILE A 508 -37.63 6.31 -21.38
C ILE A 508 -37.45 5.93 -19.90
N HIS A 509 -37.47 4.62 -19.56
CA HIS A 509 -37.30 4.13 -18.19
C HIS A 509 -35.85 3.93 -17.80
N GLY A 510 -34.87 4.33 -18.63
CA GLY A 510 -33.44 4.29 -18.28
C GLY A 510 -32.63 3.16 -18.90
N TYR A 511 -33.17 2.42 -19.88
CA TYR A 511 -32.34 1.50 -20.66
C TYR A 511 -31.23 2.28 -21.39
N PRO A 512 -30.00 1.75 -21.45
CA PRO A 512 -28.91 2.49 -22.08
C PRO A 512 -29.24 2.89 -23.52
N GLN A 513 -29.35 4.19 -23.77
CA GLN A 513 -29.78 4.73 -25.05
C GLN A 513 -28.94 4.18 -26.22
N LYS A 514 -27.62 4.04 -26.05
CA LYS A 514 -26.71 3.46 -27.04
C LYS A 514 -27.12 2.06 -27.51
N LEU A 515 -27.70 1.25 -26.61
CA LEU A 515 -28.16 -0.11 -26.92
C LEU A 515 -29.56 -0.10 -27.52
N GLY A 516 -30.44 0.75 -27.00
CA GLY A 516 -31.80 0.93 -27.53
C GLY A 516 -31.80 1.46 -28.97
N GLU A 517 -30.96 2.43 -29.27
CA GLU A 517 -30.76 2.97 -30.62
C GLU A 517 -30.28 1.88 -31.61
N GLU A 518 -29.38 0.98 -31.18
CA GLU A 518 -28.98 -0.15 -32.03
C GLU A 518 -30.18 -1.04 -32.38
N TRP A 519 -31.06 -1.37 -31.40
CA TRP A 519 -32.24 -2.18 -31.62
C TRP A 519 -33.28 -1.48 -32.49
N LEU A 520 -33.48 -0.16 -32.32
CA LEU A 520 -34.38 0.64 -33.21
C LEU A 520 -33.87 0.63 -34.64
N GLY A 521 -32.54 0.68 -34.81
CA GLY A 521 -31.89 0.51 -36.10
C GLY A 521 -32.13 -0.85 -36.73
N ASP A 522 -32.02 -1.93 -35.94
CA ASP A 522 -32.32 -3.29 -36.39
C ASP A 522 -33.77 -3.45 -36.83
N CYS A 523 -34.71 -2.87 -36.11
CA CYS A 523 -36.14 -2.84 -36.50
C CYS A 523 -36.35 -2.06 -37.80
N ALA A 524 -35.73 -0.89 -37.95
CA ALA A 524 -35.81 -0.08 -39.15
C ALA A 524 -35.21 -0.80 -40.37
N PHE A 525 -34.08 -1.45 -40.20
CA PHE A 525 -33.45 -2.25 -41.25
C PHE A 525 -34.35 -3.41 -41.71
N ARG A 526 -34.92 -4.14 -40.75
CA ARG A 526 -35.82 -5.28 -41.04
C ARG A 526 -37.15 -4.82 -41.69
N SER A 527 -37.60 -3.59 -41.46
CA SER A 527 -38.73 -2.99 -42.13
C SER A 527 -38.41 -2.45 -43.52
N GLY A 528 -37.17 -2.52 -43.98
CA GLY A 528 -36.70 -2.00 -45.28
C GLY A 528 -36.39 -0.49 -45.27
N ASN A 529 -36.44 0.17 -44.13
CA ASN A 529 -36.12 1.61 -44.02
C ASN A 529 -34.64 1.82 -43.73
N LEU A 530 -33.81 1.72 -44.78
CA LEU A 530 -32.36 1.77 -44.67
C LEU A 530 -31.83 3.14 -44.14
N GLU A 531 -32.45 4.24 -44.52
CA GLU A 531 -32.07 5.58 -44.06
C GLU A 531 -32.27 5.72 -42.52
N ARG A 532 -33.42 5.22 -42.03
CA ARG A 532 -33.70 5.24 -40.61
C ARG A 532 -32.82 4.26 -39.82
N ALA A 533 -32.50 3.12 -40.41
CA ALA A 533 -31.57 2.16 -39.82
C ALA A 533 -30.16 2.77 -39.65
N LYS A 534 -29.66 3.42 -40.72
CA LYS A 534 -28.39 4.12 -40.70
C LYS A 534 -28.34 5.22 -39.65
N TYR A 535 -29.40 6.01 -39.56
CA TYR A 535 -29.53 7.07 -38.55
C TYR A 535 -29.41 6.54 -37.13
N TYR A 536 -30.17 5.51 -36.79
CA TYR A 536 -30.15 4.91 -35.44
C TYR A 536 -28.80 4.24 -35.11
N TRP A 537 -28.21 3.50 -36.04
CA TRP A 537 -26.91 2.84 -35.82
C TRP A 537 -25.76 3.86 -35.67
N LEU A 538 -25.75 4.93 -36.46
CA LEU A 538 -24.78 6.01 -36.29
C LEU A 538 -24.98 6.77 -34.97
N ASN A 539 -26.23 6.93 -34.53
CA ASN A 539 -26.53 7.53 -33.24
C ASN A 539 -26.07 6.65 -32.07
N ALA A 540 -26.30 5.34 -32.15
CA ALA A 540 -25.77 4.37 -31.20
C ALA A 540 -24.23 4.44 -31.07
N ALA A 541 -23.54 4.52 -32.23
CA ALA A 541 -22.09 4.67 -32.26
C ALA A 541 -21.62 6.00 -31.64
N ARG A 542 -22.31 7.11 -31.92
CA ARG A 542 -22.04 8.44 -31.34
C ARG A 542 -22.22 8.42 -29.81
N LEU A 543 -23.19 7.69 -29.31
CA LEU A 543 -23.46 7.50 -27.88
C LEU A 543 -22.46 6.52 -27.20
N GLY A 544 -21.47 6.03 -27.95
CA GLY A 544 -20.38 5.23 -27.40
C GLY A 544 -20.60 3.70 -27.49
N ASN A 545 -21.52 3.22 -28.33
CA ASN A 545 -21.56 1.81 -28.68
C ASN A 545 -20.48 1.51 -29.72
N ARG A 546 -19.39 0.83 -29.31
CA ARG A 546 -18.21 0.55 -30.15
C ARG A 546 -18.06 -0.93 -30.53
N THR A 547 -19.15 -1.72 -30.42
CA THR A 547 -19.12 -3.15 -30.73
C THR A 547 -18.79 -3.38 -32.20
N GLU A 548 -18.02 -4.43 -32.48
CA GLU A 548 -17.70 -4.85 -33.86
C GLU A 548 -18.96 -5.19 -34.66
N ARG A 549 -19.97 -5.76 -33.98
CA ARG A 549 -21.27 -6.03 -34.56
C ARG A 549 -21.95 -4.75 -35.11
N LEU A 550 -21.95 -3.66 -34.34
CA LEU A 550 -22.52 -2.37 -34.79
C LEU A 550 -21.73 -1.78 -35.97
N LYS A 551 -20.41 -1.87 -35.92
CA LYS A 551 -19.55 -1.42 -37.05
C LYS A 551 -19.85 -2.19 -38.31
N GLN A 552 -20.01 -3.52 -38.24
CA GLN A 552 -20.39 -4.34 -39.38
C GLN A 552 -21.76 -3.95 -39.94
N LYS A 553 -22.77 -3.69 -39.09
CA LYS A 553 -24.08 -3.20 -39.51
C LYS A 553 -23.99 -1.86 -40.25
N ILE A 554 -23.24 -0.90 -39.73
CA ILE A 554 -23.04 0.40 -40.36
C ILE A 554 -22.34 0.26 -41.73
N ASN A 555 -21.33 -0.61 -41.81
CA ASN A 555 -20.59 -0.84 -43.05
C ASN A 555 -21.36 -1.65 -44.10
N SER A 556 -22.44 -2.33 -43.70
CA SER A 556 -23.30 -3.13 -44.61
C SER A 556 -24.35 -2.31 -45.37
N LEU A 557 -24.50 -1.02 -45.06
CA LEU A 557 -25.36 -0.05 -45.73
C LEU A 557 -24.58 0.87 -46.64
#